data_5ec89a22eb1924cbc033cd11f5867eca
#
_entry.id   5ec89a22eb1924cbc033cd11f5867eca
#
_cell.length_a   1.000
_cell.length_b   1.000
_cell.length_c   1.000
_cell.angle_alpha   90.00
_cell.angle_beta   90.00
_cell.angle_gamma   90.00
#
_symmetry.space_group_name_H-M   'P 1'
#
loop_
_entity.id
_entity.type
_entity.pdbx_description
1 polymer ?
#
loop_
_entity_poly.entity_id
_entity_poly.type
_entity_poly.pdbx_seq_one_letter_code
_entity_poly.pdbx_strand_id
1 'polypeptide(L)'
;MNVKTVLKNCLEGKSLGRSEAVALSSAQGEELSALLSSASELRDRHKGKTITFSPKLFIPLTNLCRDFCGYCAFRKAPEETGAKTMTLDEVL
;
A
#
# COMPACT_ATOMS: atom_id res chain seq x y z
N MET A 1 -23.09 -14.15 -3.89
CA MET A 1 -22.63 -13.86 -2.51
C MET A 1 -23.05 -12.43 -2.16
N ASN A 2 -23.66 -12.24 -1.03
CA ASN A 2 -24.16 -10.91 -0.65
C ASN A 2 -23.09 -10.15 0.14
N VAL A 3 -22.56 -9.08 -0.44
CA VAL A 3 -21.53 -8.23 0.16
C VAL A 3 -21.95 -7.70 1.53
N LYS A 4 -23.19 -7.27 1.72
CA LYS A 4 -23.70 -6.77 2.99
C LYS A 4 -23.62 -7.81 4.11
N THR A 5 -23.94 -9.07 3.79
CA THR A 5 -23.82 -10.18 4.75
C THR A 5 -22.39 -10.47 5.12
N VAL A 6 -21.48 -10.44 4.15
CA VAL A 6 -20.03 -10.60 4.39
C VAL A 6 -19.50 -9.51 5.32
N LEU A 7 -19.83 -8.25 5.03
CA LEU A 7 -19.41 -7.10 5.85
C LEU A 7 -19.95 -7.19 7.29
N LYS A 8 -21.22 -7.59 7.45
CA LYS A 8 -21.80 -7.81 8.78
C LYS A 8 -21.02 -8.88 9.56
N ASN A 9 -20.71 -10.00 8.92
CA ASN A 9 -19.93 -11.08 9.53
C ASN A 9 -18.54 -10.59 9.98
N CYS A 10 -17.87 -9.78 9.15
CA CYS A 10 -16.59 -9.18 9.50
C CYS A 10 -16.69 -8.26 10.74
N LEU A 11 -17.73 -7.43 10.80
CA LEU A 11 -17.98 -6.56 11.96
C LEU A 11 -18.29 -7.36 13.25
N GLU A 12 -18.84 -8.56 13.12
CA GLU A 12 -19.06 -9.50 14.21
C GLU A 12 -17.79 -10.31 14.60
N GLY A 13 -16.65 -10.03 13.97
CA GLY A 13 -15.36 -10.67 14.27
C GLY A 13 -15.12 -11.99 13.54
N LYS A 14 -15.93 -12.35 12.57
CA LYS A 14 -15.69 -13.54 11.74
C LYS A 14 -14.59 -13.28 10.73
N SER A 15 -13.71 -14.26 10.56
CA SER A 15 -12.63 -14.18 9.56
C SER A 15 -13.19 -14.23 8.13
N LEU A 16 -12.57 -13.45 7.26
CA LEU A 16 -12.91 -13.38 5.84
C LEU A 16 -12.33 -14.60 5.10
N GLY A 17 -13.19 -15.34 4.40
CA GLY A 17 -12.78 -16.43 3.53
C GLY A 17 -12.32 -15.91 2.16
N ARG A 18 -11.60 -16.76 1.40
CA ARG A 18 -11.08 -16.39 0.07
C ARG A 18 -12.18 -15.96 -0.90
N SER A 19 -13.26 -16.71 -0.98
CA SER A 19 -14.39 -16.39 -1.88
C SER A 19 -15.06 -15.07 -1.50
N GLU A 20 -15.17 -14.78 -0.21
CA GLU A 20 -15.69 -13.53 0.30
C GLU A 20 -14.77 -12.34 -0.02
N ALA A 21 -13.45 -12.52 0.14
CA ALA A 21 -12.46 -11.50 -0.23
C ALA A 21 -12.52 -11.16 -1.73
N VAL A 22 -12.64 -12.18 -2.58
CA VAL A 22 -12.80 -12.00 -4.03
C VAL A 22 -14.10 -11.23 -4.35
N ALA A 23 -15.20 -11.56 -3.68
CA ALA A 23 -16.46 -10.84 -3.84
C ALA A 23 -16.34 -9.36 -3.44
N LEU A 24 -15.68 -9.08 -2.32
CA LEU A 24 -15.43 -7.71 -1.85
C LEU A 24 -14.54 -6.92 -2.82
N SER A 25 -13.56 -7.57 -3.47
CA SER A 25 -12.67 -6.89 -4.43
C SER A 25 -13.40 -6.35 -5.66
N SER A 26 -14.60 -6.86 -5.94
CA SER A 26 -15.45 -6.42 -7.06
C SER A 26 -16.54 -5.41 -6.63
N ALA A 27 -16.55 -5.01 -5.37
CA ALA A 27 -17.56 -4.09 -4.84
C ALA A 27 -17.49 -2.72 -5.52
N GLN A 28 -18.64 -2.17 -5.92
CA GLN A 28 -18.76 -0.86 -6.55
C GLN A 28 -19.96 -0.09 -5.96
N GLY A 29 -20.02 1.22 -6.21
CA GLY A 29 -21.15 2.05 -5.80
C GLY A 29 -21.43 1.96 -4.29
N GLU A 30 -22.67 1.63 -3.94
CA GLU A 30 -23.09 1.50 -2.53
C GLU A 30 -22.37 0.38 -1.78
N GLU A 31 -22.04 -0.72 -2.45
CA GLU A 31 -21.28 -1.82 -1.84
C GLU A 31 -19.86 -1.40 -1.49
N LEU A 32 -19.21 -0.63 -2.35
CA LEU A 32 -17.89 -0.05 -2.06
C LEU A 32 -17.95 0.92 -0.88
N SER A 33 -18.96 1.78 -0.85
CA SER A 33 -19.15 2.71 0.27
C SER A 33 -19.36 1.96 1.59
N ALA A 34 -20.12 0.89 1.58
CA ALA A 34 -20.34 0.04 2.75
C ALA A 34 -19.06 -0.69 3.18
N LEU A 35 -18.26 -1.17 2.21
CA LEU A 35 -16.96 -1.80 2.46
C LEU A 35 -15.99 -0.82 3.14
N LEU A 36 -15.87 0.40 2.62
CA LEU A 36 -15.01 1.43 3.20
C LEU A 36 -15.44 1.82 4.62
N SER A 37 -16.74 1.96 4.85
CA SER A 37 -17.29 2.26 6.18
C SER A 37 -17.02 1.13 7.17
N SER A 38 -17.21 -0.12 6.77
CA SER A 38 -16.93 -1.29 7.62
C SER A 38 -15.44 -1.42 7.95
N ALA A 39 -14.56 -1.18 6.96
CA ALA A 39 -13.12 -1.20 7.18
C ALA A 39 -12.69 -0.10 8.16
N SER A 40 -13.24 1.10 8.02
CA SER A 40 -13.02 2.22 8.93
C SER A 40 -13.45 1.90 10.37
N GLU A 41 -14.63 1.30 10.53
CA GLU A 41 -15.15 0.90 11.83
C GLU A 41 -14.27 -0.15 12.51
N LEU A 42 -13.84 -1.18 11.77
CA LEU A 42 -12.92 -2.20 12.30
C LEU A 42 -11.58 -1.59 12.70
N ARG A 43 -11.03 -0.68 11.90
CA ARG A 43 -9.81 0.04 12.26
C ARG A 43 -9.99 0.80 13.57
N ASP A 44 -11.06 1.57 13.69
CA ASP A 44 -11.33 2.41 14.88
C ASP A 44 -11.51 1.58 16.14
N ARG A 45 -12.14 0.40 16.04
CA ARG A 45 -12.29 -0.53 17.19
C ARG A 45 -10.96 -1.07 17.68
N HIS A 46 -10.00 -1.34 16.76
CA HIS A 46 -8.74 -2.04 17.08
C HIS A 46 -7.55 -1.10 17.26
N LYS A 47 -7.53 0.05 16.59
CA LYS A 47 -6.39 0.99 16.55
C LYS A 47 -6.76 2.40 17.03
N GLY A 48 -8.02 2.67 17.30
CA GLY A 48 -8.51 4.01 17.60
C GLY A 48 -8.50 4.93 16.39
N LYS A 49 -8.75 6.22 16.61
CA LYS A 49 -8.87 7.24 15.57
C LYS A 49 -7.57 7.99 15.28
N THR A 50 -6.53 7.71 16.03
CA THR A 50 -5.22 8.35 15.83
C THR A 50 -4.50 7.70 14.66
N ILE A 51 -4.15 8.50 13.66
CA ILE A 51 -3.34 8.08 12.52
C ILE A 51 -1.93 8.62 12.72
N THR A 52 -0.96 7.72 12.70
CA THR A 52 0.46 8.10 12.77
C THR A 52 1.04 8.23 11.38
N PHE A 53 2.03 9.07 11.24
CA PHE A 53 2.81 9.21 10.01
C PHE A 53 4.28 9.47 10.35
N SER A 54 5.15 9.20 9.38
CA SER A 54 6.57 9.46 9.51
C SER A 54 6.96 10.53 8.49
N PRO A 55 7.35 11.74 8.90
CA PRO A 55 7.79 12.77 7.97
C PRO A 55 9.17 12.38 7.43
N LYS A 56 9.19 11.88 6.20
CA LYS A 56 10.42 11.42 5.54
C LYS A 56 10.57 12.10 4.19
N LEU A 57 11.81 12.46 3.88
CA LEU A 57 12.21 12.89 2.55
C LEU A 57 12.97 11.75 1.88
N PHE A 58 12.60 11.42 0.66
CA PHE A 58 13.33 10.46 -0.15
C PHE A 58 14.47 11.14 -0.88
N ILE A 59 15.71 10.73 -0.62
CA ILE A 59 16.90 11.23 -1.28
C ILE A 59 17.44 10.15 -2.22
N PRO A 60 17.28 10.29 -3.55
CA PRO A 60 17.82 9.33 -4.52
C PRO A 60 19.33 9.54 -4.70
N LEU A 61 20.11 9.22 -3.67
CA LEU A 61 21.54 9.50 -3.59
C LEU A 61 22.32 8.96 -4.78
N THR A 62 22.03 7.72 -5.19
CA THR A 62 22.69 7.06 -6.31
C THR A 62 21.75 6.07 -6.99
N ASN A 63 21.92 5.90 -8.31
CA ASN A 63 21.30 4.81 -9.07
C ASN A 63 22.29 3.69 -9.42
N LEU A 64 23.53 3.80 -8.97
CA LEU A 64 24.51 2.73 -9.12
C LEU A 64 24.15 1.55 -8.24
N CYS A 65 24.05 0.36 -8.85
CA CYS A 65 23.76 -0.87 -8.13
C CYS A 65 24.40 -2.06 -8.83
N ARG A 66 24.95 -2.98 -8.04
CA ARG A 66 25.57 -4.23 -8.55
C ARG A 66 24.52 -5.30 -8.87
N ASP A 67 23.34 -5.21 -8.27
CA ASP A 67 22.29 -6.22 -8.44
C ASP A 67 21.55 -6.04 -9.77
N PHE A 68 21.01 -7.15 -10.27
CA PHE A 68 20.22 -7.21 -11.50
C PHE A 68 18.82 -7.75 -11.19
N CYS A 69 18.06 -7.01 -10.39
CA CYS A 69 16.69 -7.40 -10.04
C CYS A 69 15.75 -7.21 -11.24
N GLY A 70 15.04 -8.25 -11.64
CA GLY A 70 14.15 -8.21 -12.80
C GLY A 70 12.99 -7.19 -12.69
N TYR A 71 12.66 -6.78 -11.48
CA TYR A 71 11.64 -5.75 -11.22
C TYR A 71 12.20 -4.31 -11.28
N CYS A 72 13.49 -4.10 -11.06
CA CYS A 72 14.08 -2.78 -10.87
C CYS A 72 14.26 -2.03 -12.18
N ALA A 73 13.69 -0.83 -12.27
CA ALA A 73 13.83 0.09 -13.39
C ALA A 73 14.85 1.23 -13.13
N PHE A 74 15.44 1.31 -11.95
CA PHE A 74 16.24 2.46 -11.51
C PHE A 74 17.75 2.25 -11.61
N ARG A 75 18.20 1.01 -11.53
CA ARG A 75 19.63 0.72 -11.48
C ARG A 75 20.36 1.12 -12.77
N LYS A 76 21.59 1.60 -12.58
CA LYS A 76 22.55 1.87 -13.67
C LYS A 76 23.91 1.25 -13.34
N ALA A 77 24.58 0.71 -14.36
CA ALA A 77 25.99 0.42 -14.26
C ALA A 77 26.80 1.72 -14.41
N PRO A 78 28.05 1.78 -13.91
CA PRO A 78 28.84 3.03 -13.94
C PRO A 78 29.04 3.63 -15.34
N GLU A 79 29.08 2.80 -16.38
CA GLU A 79 29.27 3.19 -17.78
C GLU A 79 27.96 3.55 -18.52
N GLU A 80 26.80 3.31 -17.92
CA GLU A 80 25.52 3.61 -18.56
C GLU A 80 25.21 5.10 -18.54
N THR A 81 24.57 5.58 -19.60
CA THR A 81 24.04 6.95 -19.67
C THR A 81 23.03 7.18 -18.54
N GLY A 82 23.20 8.26 -17.80
CA GLY A 82 22.35 8.59 -16.67
C GLY A 82 22.80 7.99 -15.33
N ALA A 83 23.90 7.22 -15.30
CA ALA A 83 24.52 6.80 -14.05
C ALA A 83 24.94 8.02 -13.24
N LYS A 84 24.49 8.09 -11.98
CA LYS A 84 24.65 9.28 -11.14
C LYS A 84 24.79 8.91 -9.67
N THR A 85 25.66 9.64 -8.99
CA THR A 85 25.69 9.76 -7.54
C THR A 85 25.62 11.25 -7.19
N MET A 86 24.71 11.61 -6.31
CA MET A 86 24.56 13.02 -5.89
C MET A 86 25.79 13.50 -5.10
N THR A 87 26.20 14.72 -5.35
CA THR A 87 27.19 15.41 -4.52
C THR A 87 26.56 15.88 -3.22
N LEU A 88 27.39 16.25 -2.25
CA LEU A 88 26.90 16.81 -0.99
C LEU A 88 26.04 18.06 -1.21
N ASP A 89 26.44 18.95 -2.10
CA ASP A 89 25.67 20.16 -2.42
C ASP A 89 24.32 19.85 -3.06
N GLU A 90 24.23 18.79 -3.87
CA GLU A 90 22.96 18.34 -4.46
C GLU A 90 22.00 17.75 -3.42
N VAL A 91 22.52 17.17 -2.33
CA VAL A 91 21.72 16.61 -1.23
C VAL A 91 21.20 17.72 -0.30
N LEU A 92 21.99 18.76 -0.05
CA LEU A 92 21.69 19.88 0.85
C LEU A 92 20.83 20.94 0.16
#